data_19b52113acef6384559bd8a6a3929514
#
_entry.id   19b52113acef6384559bd8a6a3929514
#
_cell.length_a   1.000
_cell.length_b   1.000
_cell.length_c   1.000
_cell.angle_alpha   90.00
_cell.angle_beta   90.00
_cell.angle_gamma   90.00
#
_symmetry.space_group_name_H-M   'P 1'
#
loop_
_entity.id
_entity.type
_entity.pdbx_description
1 polymer ?
#
loop_
_entity_poly.entity_id
_entity_poly.type
_entity_poly.pdbx_seq_one_letter_code
_entity_poly.pdbx_strand_id
1 'polypeptide(L)'
;MCQASSKELPRYGLKVGLKNYAASYCTGLLVARRLLRQLGLDEADEEKKMENLYTGQGVGADADKEGEGGEDDEDEDEVDGQVVKSESNGRTYYVDEVDEEKRPFKALLDVGIRSTSTGNRVFGCMKGATDGGLDIPHNEKRFPGYDRDTKSYDAEMHRDRIYGAHVAEYMEYLTEEDEAKYKEHFASYIENEISFDDVEEMYKETHKAIREDPSPAEKTAFSPDKSFKNTVKLTYDQRKERVAAKKEEILAARAAEDE
;
A
#
# COMPACT_ATOMS: atom_id res chain seq x y z
N MET A 1 -18.12 1.10 3.81
CA MET A 1 -16.90 0.29 3.78
C MET A 1 -15.85 0.99 2.94
N CYS A 2 -14.60 0.98 3.38
CA CYS A 2 -13.47 1.62 2.71
C CYS A 2 -12.67 0.59 1.90
N GLN A 3 -12.10 1.02 0.77
CA GLN A 3 -11.26 0.20 -0.09
C GLN A 3 -10.09 1.04 -0.59
N ALA A 4 -8.90 0.43 -0.68
CA ALA A 4 -7.74 1.01 -1.35
C ALA A 4 -7.00 -0.06 -2.17
N SER A 5 -6.34 0.35 -3.21
CA SER A 5 -5.57 -0.53 -4.10
C SER A 5 -4.26 0.14 -4.51
N SER A 6 -3.20 -0.65 -4.66
CA SER A 6 -1.92 -0.12 -5.17
C SER A 6 -2.03 0.49 -6.58
N LYS A 7 -3.11 0.19 -7.33
CA LYS A 7 -3.40 0.83 -8.63
C LYS A 7 -3.81 2.29 -8.50
N GLU A 8 -4.15 2.75 -7.31
CA GLU A 8 -4.49 4.15 -7.03
C GLU A 8 -3.25 5.01 -6.72
N LEU A 9 -2.12 4.38 -6.37
CA LEU A 9 -0.88 5.05 -5.98
C LEU A 9 -0.29 5.99 -7.06
N PRO A 10 -0.44 5.74 -8.37
CA PRO A 10 -0.01 6.70 -9.37
C PRO A 10 -0.61 8.10 -9.23
N ARG A 11 -1.81 8.20 -8.65
CA ARG A 11 -2.44 9.48 -8.32
C ARG A 11 -1.68 10.26 -7.25
N TYR A 12 -0.95 9.56 -6.40
CA TYR A 12 -0.15 10.09 -5.30
C TYR A 12 1.35 10.22 -5.65
N GLY A 13 1.69 10.15 -6.94
CA GLY A 13 3.06 10.30 -7.42
C GLY A 13 3.81 8.98 -7.67
N LEU A 14 3.39 7.87 -7.09
CA LEU A 14 4.06 6.57 -7.24
C LEU A 14 3.68 5.90 -8.57
N LYS A 15 4.41 6.16 -9.64
CA LYS A 15 4.14 5.60 -10.98
C LYS A 15 4.71 4.20 -11.18
N VAL A 16 5.77 3.86 -10.47
CA VAL A 16 6.53 2.61 -10.59
C VAL A 16 6.55 1.82 -9.29
N GLY A 17 6.95 0.55 -9.32
CA GLY A 17 7.12 -0.25 -8.11
C GLY A 17 5.82 -0.61 -7.36
N LEU A 18 4.67 -0.63 -8.03
CA LEU A 18 3.34 -0.80 -7.40
C LEU A 18 3.10 -2.16 -6.70
N LYS A 19 4.03 -3.10 -6.78
CA LYS A 19 3.88 -4.47 -6.25
C LYS A 19 4.87 -4.83 -5.14
N ASN A 20 5.74 -3.92 -4.74
CA ASN A 20 6.75 -4.14 -3.72
C ASN A 20 6.19 -3.96 -2.29
N TYR A 21 7.04 -4.12 -1.28
CA TYR A 21 6.68 -3.98 0.12
C TYR A 21 6.28 -2.53 0.45
N ALA A 22 7.05 -1.56 -0.03
CA ALA A 22 6.81 -0.13 0.17
C ALA A 22 5.44 0.31 -0.41
N ALA A 23 5.09 -0.11 -1.64
CA ALA A 23 3.77 0.17 -2.20
C ALA A 23 2.63 -0.50 -1.41
N SER A 24 2.88 -1.67 -0.81
CA SER A 24 1.90 -2.30 0.08
C SER A 24 1.70 -1.49 1.36
N TYR A 25 2.76 -0.93 1.92
CA TYR A 25 2.69 0.00 3.05
C TYR A 25 1.88 1.25 2.69
N CYS A 26 2.17 1.90 1.56
CA CYS A 26 1.39 3.04 1.06
C CYS A 26 -0.10 2.71 0.90
N THR A 27 -0.43 1.50 0.43
CA THR A 27 -1.82 1.05 0.28
C THR A 27 -2.52 0.90 1.64
N GLY A 28 -1.82 0.39 2.65
CA GLY A 28 -2.30 0.31 4.03
C GLY A 28 -2.55 1.67 4.64
N LEU A 29 -1.59 2.58 4.49
CA LEU A 29 -1.71 3.97 4.92
C LEU A 29 -2.93 4.64 4.27
N LEU A 30 -3.11 4.45 2.96
CA LEU A 30 -4.24 5.02 2.22
C LEU A 30 -5.60 4.52 2.72
N VAL A 31 -5.74 3.21 2.98
CA VAL A 31 -7.01 2.65 3.47
C VAL A 31 -7.33 3.16 4.88
N ALA A 32 -6.31 3.27 5.74
CA ALA A 32 -6.47 3.75 7.10
C ALA A 32 -6.91 5.22 7.13
N ARG A 33 -6.18 6.11 6.48
CA ARG A 33 -6.52 7.53 6.42
C ARG A 33 -7.88 7.79 5.78
N ARG A 34 -8.22 7.03 4.74
CA ARG A 34 -9.52 7.08 4.08
C ARG A 34 -10.66 6.63 5.00
N LEU A 35 -10.45 5.57 5.78
CA LEU A 35 -11.43 5.06 6.72
C LEU A 35 -11.66 6.03 7.87
N LEU A 36 -10.59 6.55 8.49
CA LEU A 36 -10.69 7.52 9.58
C LEU A 36 -11.42 8.79 9.13
N ARG A 37 -11.12 9.29 7.93
CA ARG A 37 -11.82 10.44 7.35
C ARG A 37 -13.32 10.19 7.15
N GLN A 38 -13.69 8.99 6.70
CA GLN A 38 -15.11 8.60 6.57
C GLN A 38 -15.85 8.51 7.90
N LEU A 39 -15.13 8.19 8.98
CA LEU A 39 -15.68 8.08 10.33
C LEU A 39 -15.65 9.41 11.11
N GLY A 40 -15.05 10.47 10.54
CA GLY A 40 -14.86 11.74 11.26
C GLY A 40 -13.83 11.65 12.39
N LEU A 41 -12.96 10.65 12.37
CA LEU A 41 -11.88 10.46 13.34
C LEU A 41 -10.54 11.05 12.85
N ASP A 42 -10.53 11.65 11.66
CA ASP A 42 -9.37 12.30 11.06
C ASP A 42 -9.16 13.72 11.59
N GLU A 43 -10.20 14.30 12.13
CA GLU A 43 -10.21 15.61 12.80
C GLU A 43 -9.73 15.50 14.26
N ALA A 44 -8.66 14.75 14.50
CA ALA A 44 -7.97 14.86 15.77
C ALA A 44 -7.41 16.29 15.88
N ASP A 45 -7.81 16.97 16.89
CA ASP A 45 -7.53 18.34 17.31
C ASP A 45 -6.34 18.99 16.58
N GLU A 46 -6.56 20.18 16.00
CA GLU A 46 -5.49 20.94 15.33
C GLU A 46 -4.31 21.21 16.29
N GLU A 47 -4.52 21.20 17.58
CA GLU A 47 -3.51 21.30 18.62
C GLU A 47 -2.68 20.02 18.77
N LYS A 48 -3.28 18.83 18.63
CA LYS A 48 -2.56 17.53 18.64
C LYS A 48 -1.94 17.16 17.29
N LYS A 49 -2.19 17.90 16.22
CA LYS A 49 -1.44 17.80 14.95
C LYS A 49 0.05 18.13 15.10
N MET A 50 0.41 18.84 16.16
CA MET A 50 1.81 19.19 16.45
C MET A 50 2.56 18.10 17.21
N GLU A 51 1.89 17.18 17.87
CA GLU A 51 2.48 16.07 18.61
C GLU A 51 2.25 14.73 17.89
N ASN A 52 3.13 14.40 17.07
CA ASN A 52 3.70 13.14 16.59
C ASN A 52 2.92 11.80 16.62
N LEU A 53 1.67 11.73 17.10
CA LEU A 53 0.99 10.45 17.26
C LEU A 53 0.49 9.85 15.94
N TYR A 54 0.32 10.67 14.89
CA TYR A 54 -0.21 10.23 13.60
C TYR A 54 0.55 10.74 12.38
N THR A 55 1.75 11.26 12.54
CA THR A 55 2.57 11.79 11.45
C THR A 55 3.28 10.70 10.64
N GLY A 56 3.15 9.43 11.07
CA GLY A 56 3.84 8.30 10.42
C GLY A 56 5.35 8.40 10.49
N GLN A 57 5.85 9.10 11.48
CA GLN A 57 7.18 8.83 11.97
C GLN A 57 7.11 7.46 12.63
N GLY A 58 7.29 6.41 11.81
CA GLY A 58 7.48 5.07 12.29
C GLY A 58 8.57 5.09 13.36
N VAL A 59 8.50 4.15 14.27
CA VAL A 59 9.52 3.85 15.27
C VAL A 59 10.89 3.92 14.60
N GLY A 60 11.66 4.98 14.84
CA GLY A 60 12.96 5.23 14.19
C GLY A 60 13.28 6.68 13.84
N ALA A 61 12.33 7.61 13.95
CA ALA A 61 12.62 9.03 13.67
C ALA A 61 13.39 9.73 14.82
N ASP A 62 13.49 9.10 15.98
CA ASP A 62 14.16 9.68 17.15
C ASP A 62 15.64 9.25 17.29
N ALA A 63 16.18 8.51 16.32
CA ALA A 63 17.57 8.06 16.38
C ALA A 63 18.62 9.15 16.05
N ASP A 64 18.21 10.32 15.57
CA ASP A 64 19.12 11.40 15.20
C ASP A 64 19.25 12.52 16.25
N LYS A 65 18.76 12.31 17.47
CA LYS A 65 19.08 13.16 18.63
C LYS A 65 20.20 12.53 19.47
N GLU A 66 21.38 12.38 18.89
CA GLU A 66 22.60 12.27 19.67
C GLU A 66 23.08 13.68 20.08
N GLY A 67 23.07 13.92 21.39
CA GLY A 67 24.06 14.71 22.06
C GLY A 67 23.88 16.22 22.12
N GLU A 68 23.13 16.69 23.10
CA GLU A 68 23.66 17.74 23.96
C GLU A 68 23.12 17.52 25.37
N GLY A 69 24.07 17.23 26.28
CA GLY A 69 23.78 17.10 27.69
C GLY A 69 23.35 18.44 28.27
N GLY A 70 22.21 18.43 28.88
CA GLY A 70 21.70 19.50 29.74
C GLY A 70 21.03 18.82 30.92
N GLU A 71 21.62 19.07 32.08
CA GLU A 71 21.23 18.58 33.40
C GLU A 71 19.82 19.03 33.76
N ASP A 72 19.12 18.11 34.40
CA ASP A 72 18.12 18.29 35.42
C ASP A 72 17.05 19.39 35.25
N ASP A 73 15.88 18.95 34.83
CA ASP A 73 14.65 19.34 35.56
C ASP A 73 13.73 18.11 35.51
N GLU A 74 13.62 17.42 36.63
CA GLU A 74 12.61 16.40 36.92
C GLU A 74 11.24 17.11 37.05
N ASP A 75 10.74 17.62 35.97
CA ASP A 75 9.30 17.78 35.82
C ASP A 75 8.78 16.45 35.25
N GLU A 76 8.36 15.57 36.15
CA GLU A 76 7.47 14.48 35.82
C GLU A 76 6.20 15.11 35.22
N ASP A 77 6.23 15.39 33.92
CA ASP A 77 5.04 15.57 33.14
C ASP A 77 4.23 14.26 33.31
N GLU A 78 3.21 14.34 34.13
CA GLU A 78 2.19 13.30 34.24
C GLU A 78 1.74 13.00 32.82
N VAL A 79 2.30 11.93 32.25
CA VAL A 79 1.78 11.32 31.04
C VAL A 79 0.38 10.86 31.38
N ASP A 80 -0.60 11.65 30.97
CA ASP A 80 -2.03 11.48 31.26
C ASP A 80 -2.58 10.29 30.44
N GLY A 81 -2.04 9.12 30.71
CA GLY A 81 -2.41 7.83 30.15
C GLY A 81 -1.98 6.74 31.09
N GLN A 82 -2.85 6.30 31.99
CA GLN A 82 -2.58 5.12 32.79
C GLN A 82 -2.59 3.90 31.90
N VAL A 83 -1.41 3.30 31.71
CA VAL A 83 -1.29 2.00 31.04
C VAL A 83 -1.95 0.93 31.90
N VAL A 84 -3.15 0.51 31.54
CA VAL A 84 -3.86 -0.54 32.24
C VAL A 84 -3.34 -1.92 31.81
N LYS A 85 -2.81 -2.65 32.78
CA LYS A 85 -2.37 -4.02 32.57
C LYS A 85 -3.57 -4.96 32.62
N SER A 86 -3.93 -5.55 31.49
CA SER A 86 -5.02 -6.54 31.42
C SER A 86 -4.47 -7.93 31.10
N GLU A 87 -5.02 -8.96 31.74
CA GLU A 87 -4.66 -10.36 31.47
C GLU A 87 -5.81 -11.07 30.76
N SER A 88 -5.52 -11.64 29.59
CA SER A 88 -6.46 -12.47 28.85
C SER A 88 -5.75 -13.68 28.27
N ASN A 89 -6.28 -14.88 28.51
CA ASN A 89 -5.73 -16.14 28.03
C ASN A 89 -4.26 -16.38 28.45
N GLY A 90 -3.86 -15.97 29.64
CA GLY A 90 -2.49 -16.11 30.14
C GLY A 90 -1.46 -15.21 29.45
N ARG A 91 -1.92 -14.18 28.75
CA ARG A 91 -1.07 -13.14 28.15
C ARG A 91 -1.39 -11.79 28.76
N THR A 92 -0.35 -11.04 29.03
CA THR A 92 -0.47 -9.67 29.52
C THR A 92 -0.57 -8.71 28.36
N TYR A 93 -1.54 -7.85 28.39
CA TYR A 93 -1.73 -6.76 27.43
C TYR A 93 -1.62 -5.42 28.16
N TYR A 94 -0.97 -4.48 27.54
CA TYR A 94 -0.95 -3.09 27.96
C TYR A 94 -1.92 -2.31 27.09
N VAL A 95 -2.85 -1.63 27.68
CA VAL A 95 -3.86 -0.83 26.98
C VAL A 95 -3.81 0.57 27.57
N ASP A 96 -3.53 1.56 26.75
CA ASP A 96 -3.62 2.95 27.17
C ASP A 96 -5.09 3.30 27.41
N GLU A 97 -5.36 4.05 28.45
CA GLU A 97 -6.67 4.66 28.64
C GLU A 97 -6.86 5.72 27.55
N VAL A 98 -7.84 5.51 26.73
CA VAL A 98 -8.21 6.45 25.67
C VAL A 98 -9.50 7.13 26.05
N ASP A 99 -9.60 8.43 25.85
CA ASP A 99 -10.83 9.20 26.04
C ASP A 99 -12.01 8.50 25.36
N GLU A 100 -13.11 8.33 26.07
CA GLU A 100 -14.27 7.56 25.64
C GLU A 100 -14.90 8.10 24.34
N GLU A 101 -14.71 9.39 24.04
CA GLU A 101 -15.31 10.06 22.88
C GLU A 101 -14.60 9.79 21.55
N LYS A 102 -13.28 9.56 21.55
CA LYS A 102 -12.48 9.42 20.31
C LYS A 102 -11.55 8.19 20.32
N ARG A 103 -12.10 7.04 20.61
CA ARG A 103 -11.33 5.79 20.63
C ARG A 103 -10.84 5.41 19.22
N PRO A 104 -9.57 4.98 19.05
CA PRO A 104 -9.06 4.47 17.77
C PRO A 104 -9.92 3.33 17.23
N PHE A 105 -10.16 3.33 15.92
CA PHE A 105 -10.91 2.26 15.27
C PHE A 105 -10.12 0.95 15.33
N LYS A 106 -10.66 -0.03 16.05
CA LYS A 106 -10.02 -1.34 16.21
C LYS A 106 -10.35 -2.25 15.03
N ALA A 107 -9.33 -2.83 14.41
CA ALA A 107 -9.47 -3.73 13.29
C ALA A 107 -8.63 -5.01 13.49
N LEU A 108 -9.01 -6.08 12.81
CA LEU A 108 -8.26 -7.34 12.78
C LEU A 108 -7.83 -7.63 11.34
N LEU A 109 -6.57 -8.03 11.18
CA LEU A 109 -6.04 -8.41 9.88
C LEU A 109 -6.54 -9.80 9.47
N ASP A 110 -7.30 -9.88 8.38
CA ASP A 110 -7.62 -11.13 7.68
C ASP A 110 -6.75 -11.25 6.42
N VAL A 111 -5.87 -12.23 6.39
CA VAL A 111 -4.95 -12.47 5.27
C VAL A 111 -5.53 -13.40 4.18
N GLY A 112 -6.69 -13.96 4.40
CA GLY A 112 -7.30 -14.96 3.53
C GLY A 112 -6.41 -16.19 3.39
N ILE A 113 -6.19 -16.63 2.15
CA ILE A 113 -5.39 -17.84 1.84
C ILE A 113 -3.89 -17.53 1.60
N ARG A 114 -3.43 -16.33 1.89
CA ARG A 114 -2.00 -15.97 1.73
C ARG A 114 -1.16 -16.55 2.84
N SER A 115 0.10 -16.91 2.52
CA SER A 115 1.07 -17.34 3.51
C SER A 115 1.48 -16.17 4.42
N THR A 116 1.76 -16.48 5.69
CA THR A 116 2.18 -15.52 6.71
C THR A 116 3.68 -15.59 6.99
N SER A 117 4.49 -15.71 5.95
CA SER A 117 5.96 -15.70 6.07
C SER A 117 6.49 -14.33 6.49
N THR A 118 7.62 -14.32 7.20
CA THR A 118 8.32 -13.08 7.60
C THR A 118 8.66 -12.25 6.36
N GLY A 119 8.44 -10.94 6.44
CA GLY A 119 8.68 -10.02 5.33
C GLY A 119 7.60 -10.03 4.23
N ASN A 120 6.48 -10.73 4.43
CA ASN A 120 5.40 -10.72 3.44
C ASN A 120 4.77 -9.32 3.32
N ARG A 121 4.44 -8.93 2.10
CA ARG A 121 3.81 -7.63 1.78
C ARG A 121 2.50 -7.35 2.51
N VAL A 122 1.78 -8.38 2.94
CA VAL A 122 0.56 -8.24 3.74
C VAL A 122 0.86 -7.51 5.05
N PHE A 123 2.01 -7.83 5.68
CA PHE A 123 2.44 -7.17 6.92
C PHE A 123 2.94 -5.74 6.68
N GLY A 124 3.44 -5.44 5.48
CA GLY A 124 3.70 -4.05 5.07
C GLY A 124 2.42 -3.24 4.99
N CYS A 125 1.36 -3.80 4.39
CA CYS A 125 0.05 -3.16 4.36
C CYS A 125 -0.53 -2.97 5.76
N MET A 126 -0.40 -3.97 6.64
CA MET A 126 -0.83 -3.88 8.04
C MET A 126 -0.07 -2.77 8.78
N LYS A 127 1.27 -2.71 8.66
CA LYS A 127 2.07 -1.66 9.28
C LYS A 127 1.66 -0.27 8.79
N GLY A 128 1.47 -0.10 7.47
CA GLY A 128 0.97 1.16 6.92
C GLY A 128 -0.41 1.55 7.44
N ALA A 129 -1.29 0.57 7.68
CA ALA A 129 -2.61 0.82 8.26
C ALA A 129 -2.52 1.21 9.75
N THR A 130 -1.62 0.59 10.52
CA THR A 130 -1.36 0.93 11.93
C THR A 130 -0.77 2.34 12.03
N ASP A 131 0.25 2.65 11.24
CA ASP A 131 0.87 3.97 11.19
C ASP A 131 -0.09 5.06 10.64
N GLY A 132 -1.14 4.63 9.95
CA GLY A 132 -2.24 5.47 9.51
C GLY A 132 -3.30 5.77 10.58
N GLY A 133 -3.18 5.18 11.78
CA GLY A 133 -4.04 5.45 12.93
C GLY A 133 -5.09 4.37 13.24
N LEU A 134 -4.99 3.17 12.65
CA LEU A 134 -5.84 2.04 13.01
C LEU A 134 -5.22 1.21 14.13
N ASP A 135 -6.00 0.89 15.15
CA ASP A 135 -5.59 -0.07 16.20
C ASP A 135 -5.69 -1.51 15.66
N ILE A 136 -4.56 -2.08 15.24
CA ILE A 136 -4.47 -3.45 14.74
C ILE A 136 -3.53 -4.25 15.65
N PRO A 137 -4.01 -5.21 16.44
CA PRO A 137 -3.15 -6.06 17.27
C PRO A 137 -2.18 -6.86 16.41
N HIS A 138 -0.89 -6.70 16.62
CA HIS A 138 0.14 -7.38 15.84
C HIS A 138 1.40 -7.67 16.66
N ASN A 139 2.35 -8.38 16.04
CA ASN A 139 3.65 -8.70 16.64
C ASN A 139 4.74 -8.55 15.58
N GLU A 140 5.91 -8.13 15.98
CA GLU A 140 7.08 -7.85 15.13
C GLU A 140 7.64 -9.09 14.41
N LYS A 141 7.32 -10.29 14.87
CA LYS A 141 7.84 -11.58 14.35
C LYS A 141 7.64 -11.80 12.85
N ARG A 142 6.81 -11.02 12.21
CA ARG A 142 6.48 -11.15 10.78
C ARG A 142 6.99 -9.97 9.94
N PHE A 143 7.56 -8.98 10.57
CA PHE A 143 8.16 -7.86 9.86
C PHE A 143 9.53 -8.21 9.26
N PRO A 144 9.95 -7.55 8.18
CA PRO A 144 11.34 -7.60 7.73
C PRO A 144 12.28 -7.17 8.87
N GLY A 145 13.46 -7.73 8.94
CA GLY A 145 14.40 -7.46 10.03
C GLY A 145 14.21 -8.34 11.27
N TYR A 146 13.19 -9.18 11.33
CA TYR A 146 13.06 -10.13 12.43
C TYR A 146 13.89 -11.39 12.19
N ASP A 147 14.85 -11.62 13.08
CA ASP A 147 15.64 -12.84 13.13
C ASP A 147 14.98 -13.88 14.06
N ARG A 148 14.81 -15.10 13.55
CA ARG A 148 14.18 -16.19 14.31
C ARG A 148 15.11 -16.82 15.35
N ASP A 149 16.41 -16.83 15.09
CA ASP A 149 17.40 -17.51 15.92
C ASP A 149 17.71 -16.66 17.16
N THR A 150 17.97 -15.39 16.98
CA THR A 150 18.23 -14.43 18.05
C THR A 150 16.95 -13.88 18.69
N LYS A 151 15.79 -13.99 17.99
CA LYS A 151 14.50 -13.40 18.36
C LYS A 151 14.58 -11.86 18.49
N SER A 152 15.54 -11.25 17.84
CA SER A 152 15.70 -9.81 17.78
C SER A 152 14.94 -9.24 16.57
N TYR A 153 14.55 -7.99 16.68
CA TYR A 153 13.92 -7.23 15.61
C TYR A 153 14.75 -5.98 15.33
N ASP A 154 15.10 -5.80 14.06
CA ASP A 154 15.81 -4.64 13.56
C ASP A 154 14.81 -3.68 12.90
N ALA A 155 14.56 -2.57 13.58
CA ALA A 155 13.62 -1.56 13.13
C ALA A 155 14.15 -0.76 11.93
N GLU A 156 15.48 -0.57 11.83
CA GLU A 156 16.13 0.15 10.74
C GLU A 156 15.94 -0.62 9.42
N MET A 157 16.23 -1.92 9.41
CA MET A 157 15.99 -2.78 8.26
C MET A 157 14.51 -2.76 7.81
N HIS A 158 13.58 -2.67 8.75
CA HIS A 158 12.16 -2.56 8.40
C HIS A 158 11.84 -1.19 7.78
N ARG A 159 12.39 -0.11 8.33
CA ARG A 159 12.27 1.24 7.76
C ARG A 159 12.77 1.29 6.33
N ASP A 160 13.95 0.75 6.07
CA ASP A 160 14.54 0.66 4.73
C ASP A 160 13.62 -0.05 3.73
N ARG A 161 12.97 -1.12 4.18
CA ARG A 161 11.96 -1.82 3.36
C ARG A 161 10.72 -0.98 3.08
N ILE A 162 10.30 -0.12 4.02
CA ILE A 162 9.16 0.79 3.86
C ILE A 162 9.46 1.88 2.84
N TYR A 163 10.67 2.42 2.85
CA TYR A 163 11.10 3.48 1.92
C TYR A 163 11.73 2.95 0.63
N GLY A 164 11.80 1.64 0.47
CA GLY A 164 12.26 1.03 -0.78
C GLY A 164 13.76 0.96 -0.97
N ALA A 165 14.58 1.19 0.07
CA ALA A 165 16.05 1.15 0.01
C ALA A 165 16.57 -0.16 -0.62
N HIS A 166 15.97 -1.30 -0.32
CA HIS A 166 16.30 -2.58 -0.95
C HIS A 166 16.11 -2.63 -2.47
N VAL A 167 15.27 -1.75 -3.03
CA VAL A 167 15.12 -1.62 -4.49
C VAL A 167 16.23 -0.72 -5.01
N ALA A 168 16.54 0.37 -4.31
CA ALA A 168 17.63 1.28 -4.64
C ALA A 168 18.98 0.55 -4.65
N GLU A 169 19.31 -0.22 -3.61
CA GLU A 169 20.51 -1.06 -3.51
C GLU A 169 20.62 -2.04 -4.70
N TYR A 170 19.52 -2.66 -5.08
CA TYR A 170 19.52 -3.58 -6.20
C TYR A 170 19.65 -2.86 -7.55
N MET A 171 19.12 -1.66 -7.68
CA MET A 171 19.34 -0.81 -8.86
C MET A 171 20.80 -0.41 -8.99
N GLU A 172 21.41 0.05 -7.90
CA GLU A 172 22.83 0.40 -7.83
C GLU A 172 23.72 -0.81 -8.20
N TYR A 173 23.50 -1.94 -7.53
CA TYR A 173 24.21 -3.19 -7.82
C TYR A 173 24.16 -3.59 -9.30
N LEU A 174 22.98 -3.54 -9.93
CA LEU A 174 22.86 -3.88 -11.35
C LEU A 174 23.47 -2.84 -12.29
N THR A 175 23.53 -1.58 -11.87
CA THR A 175 24.20 -0.52 -12.64
C THR A 175 25.72 -0.76 -12.72
N GLU A 176 26.31 -1.31 -11.65
CA GLU A 176 27.74 -1.63 -11.59
C GLU A 176 28.09 -2.95 -12.25
N GLU A 177 27.27 -4.00 -12.04
CA GLU A 177 27.59 -5.37 -12.46
C GLU A 177 27.08 -5.73 -13.87
N ASP A 178 25.86 -5.29 -14.24
CA ASP A 178 25.23 -5.69 -15.50
C ASP A 178 24.22 -4.64 -16.01
N GLU A 179 24.71 -3.68 -16.77
CA GLU A 179 23.89 -2.61 -17.34
C GLU A 179 22.77 -3.12 -18.28
N ALA A 180 22.98 -4.26 -18.95
CA ALA A 180 21.97 -4.83 -19.83
C ALA A 180 20.76 -5.33 -19.05
N LYS A 181 20.99 -6.04 -17.94
CA LYS A 181 19.94 -6.47 -17.02
C LYS A 181 19.28 -5.30 -16.31
N TYR A 182 20.03 -4.26 -15.96
CA TYR A 182 19.47 -3.04 -15.40
C TYR A 182 18.42 -2.43 -16.33
N LYS A 183 18.74 -2.26 -17.60
CA LYS A 183 17.83 -1.70 -18.61
C LYS A 183 16.58 -2.58 -18.85
N GLU A 184 16.73 -3.90 -18.78
CA GLU A 184 15.61 -4.82 -18.91
C GLU A 184 14.71 -4.80 -17.66
N HIS A 185 15.31 -4.87 -16.47
CA HIS A 185 14.58 -5.03 -15.22
C HIS A 185 13.92 -3.74 -14.75
N PHE A 186 14.61 -2.62 -14.92
CA PHE A 186 14.18 -1.30 -14.48
C PHE A 186 13.72 -0.36 -15.61
N ALA A 187 13.31 -0.93 -16.75
CA ALA A 187 12.84 -0.16 -17.91
C ALA A 187 11.80 0.92 -17.52
N SER A 188 10.83 0.57 -16.67
CA SER A 188 9.80 1.52 -16.23
C SER A 188 10.34 2.63 -15.32
N TYR A 189 11.39 2.39 -14.56
CA TYR A 189 12.06 3.43 -13.75
C TYR A 189 12.82 4.39 -14.65
N ILE A 190 13.54 3.84 -15.65
CA ILE A 190 14.27 4.64 -16.65
C ILE A 190 13.31 5.51 -17.47
N GLU A 191 12.17 4.96 -17.91
CA GLU A 191 11.13 5.72 -18.64
C GLU A 191 10.53 6.88 -17.82
N ASN A 192 10.53 6.77 -16.50
CA ASN A 192 10.04 7.81 -15.60
C ASN A 192 11.17 8.67 -15.01
N GLU A 193 12.42 8.50 -15.48
CA GLU A 193 13.59 9.26 -15.04
C GLU A 193 13.88 9.15 -13.53
N ILE A 194 13.59 7.98 -12.92
CA ILE A 194 13.78 7.72 -11.49
C ILE A 194 15.09 6.97 -11.31
N SER A 195 16.06 7.56 -10.62
CA SER A 195 17.33 6.95 -10.23
C SER A 195 17.20 6.20 -8.90
N PHE A 196 18.25 5.49 -8.50
CA PHE A 196 18.28 4.80 -7.21
C PHE A 196 18.26 5.79 -6.02
N ASP A 197 18.84 6.99 -6.16
CA ASP A 197 18.84 8.04 -5.14
C ASP A 197 17.42 8.62 -4.90
N ASP A 198 16.58 8.64 -5.92
CA ASP A 198 15.26 9.26 -5.86
C ASP A 198 14.19 8.36 -5.22
N VAL A 199 14.47 7.07 -5.06
CA VAL A 199 13.48 6.07 -4.61
C VAL A 199 12.93 6.41 -3.22
N GLU A 200 13.78 6.77 -2.28
CA GLU A 200 13.37 7.10 -0.91
C GLU A 200 12.50 8.36 -0.88
N GLU A 201 12.92 9.40 -1.59
CA GLU A 201 12.19 10.66 -1.67
C GLU A 201 10.80 10.48 -2.31
N MET A 202 10.73 9.72 -3.39
CA MET A 202 9.46 9.34 -4.04
C MET A 202 8.47 8.69 -3.07
N TYR A 203 8.92 7.79 -2.18
CA TYR A 203 8.04 7.20 -1.18
C TYR A 203 7.65 8.19 -0.08
N LYS A 204 8.57 9.05 0.38
CA LYS A 204 8.27 10.12 1.35
C LYS A 204 7.20 11.07 0.83
N GLU A 205 7.34 11.52 -0.41
CA GLU A 205 6.34 12.37 -1.07
C GLU A 205 4.99 11.66 -1.21
N THR A 206 4.99 10.38 -1.60
CA THR A 206 3.77 9.57 -1.68
C THR A 206 3.06 9.47 -0.33
N HIS A 207 3.80 9.22 0.76
CA HIS A 207 3.22 9.17 2.10
C HIS A 207 2.60 10.50 2.50
N LYS A 208 3.26 11.62 2.19
CA LYS A 208 2.75 12.97 2.44
C LYS A 208 1.47 13.23 1.65
N ALA A 209 1.47 12.96 0.35
CA ALA A 209 0.30 13.15 -0.50
C ALA A 209 -0.92 12.31 -0.06
N ILE A 210 -0.70 11.07 0.40
CA ILE A 210 -1.76 10.21 0.95
C ILE A 210 -2.38 10.83 2.21
N ARG A 211 -1.58 11.45 3.07
CA ARG A 211 -2.09 12.09 4.29
C ARG A 211 -2.85 13.37 4.00
N GLU A 212 -2.43 14.14 3.01
CA GLU A 212 -3.09 15.37 2.60
C GLU A 212 -4.48 15.09 2.01
N ASP A 213 -4.60 14.17 1.07
CA ASP A 213 -5.88 13.83 0.44
C ASP A 213 -6.06 12.32 0.20
N PRO A 214 -6.58 11.56 1.17
CA PRO A 214 -6.86 10.14 1.02
C PRO A 214 -8.14 9.83 0.22
N SER A 215 -8.89 10.82 -0.28
CA SER A 215 -10.19 10.65 -0.92
C SER A 215 -10.11 9.70 -2.12
N PRO A 216 -11.12 8.85 -2.35
CA PRO A 216 -11.17 8.03 -3.55
C PRO A 216 -11.38 8.88 -4.80
N ALA A 217 -10.83 8.45 -5.93
CA ALA A 217 -11.11 9.09 -7.20
C ALA A 217 -12.60 9.01 -7.53
N GLU A 218 -13.11 10.03 -8.18
CA GLU A 218 -14.48 10.01 -8.71
C GLU A 218 -14.64 8.86 -9.71
N LYS A 219 -15.76 8.16 -9.60
CA LYS A 219 -16.06 7.08 -10.54
C LYS A 219 -16.42 7.68 -11.88
N THR A 220 -15.53 7.54 -12.86
CA THR A 220 -15.88 7.83 -14.26
C THR A 220 -16.94 6.84 -14.72
N ALA A 221 -18.05 7.36 -15.27
CA ALA A 221 -19.07 6.50 -15.86
C ALA A 221 -18.44 5.76 -17.06
N PHE A 222 -18.24 4.46 -16.91
CA PHE A 222 -17.77 3.64 -18.02
C PHE A 222 -18.94 3.37 -18.95
N SER A 223 -18.94 4.03 -20.12
CA SER A 223 -19.84 3.70 -21.21
C SER A 223 -19.04 2.91 -22.25
N PRO A 224 -19.20 1.61 -22.36
CA PRO A 224 -18.48 0.81 -23.34
C PRO A 224 -18.93 1.18 -24.76
N ASP A 225 -17.99 1.45 -25.65
CA ASP A 225 -18.26 1.73 -27.07
C ASP A 225 -18.94 0.54 -27.76
N LYS A 226 -18.79 -0.65 -27.18
CA LYS A 226 -19.42 -1.89 -27.67
C LYS A 226 -20.30 -2.51 -26.59
N SER A 227 -21.53 -2.81 -26.93
CA SER A 227 -22.40 -3.63 -26.08
C SER A 227 -21.92 -5.08 -26.08
N PHE A 228 -21.42 -5.54 -24.92
CA PHE A 228 -21.06 -6.95 -24.71
C PHE A 228 -22.26 -7.83 -24.38
N LYS A 229 -23.48 -7.43 -24.79
CA LYS A 229 -24.66 -8.25 -24.62
C LYS A 229 -24.54 -9.50 -25.51
N ASN A 230 -24.92 -10.62 -24.98
CA ASN A 230 -24.99 -11.84 -25.77
C ASN A 230 -25.85 -11.61 -27.02
N THR A 231 -25.31 -11.94 -28.20
CA THR A 231 -26.06 -11.86 -29.44
C THR A 231 -27.26 -12.80 -29.37
N VAL A 232 -28.39 -12.29 -29.76
CA VAL A 232 -29.62 -13.11 -29.84
C VAL A 232 -29.37 -14.25 -30.82
N LYS A 233 -29.74 -15.48 -30.44
CA LYS A 233 -29.59 -16.63 -31.31
C LYS A 233 -30.47 -16.44 -32.52
N LEU A 234 -29.87 -16.59 -33.70
CA LEU A 234 -30.59 -16.55 -34.97
C LEU A 234 -31.64 -17.68 -35.06
N THR A 235 -32.81 -17.40 -35.61
CA THR A 235 -33.81 -18.42 -35.95
C THR A 235 -33.26 -19.39 -37.00
N TYR A 236 -33.94 -20.51 -37.17
CA TYR A 236 -33.51 -21.50 -38.19
C TYR A 236 -33.50 -20.88 -39.59
N ASP A 237 -34.54 -20.12 -39.95
CA ASP A 237 -34.68 -19.50 -41.27
C ASP A 237 -33.56 -18.45 -41.53
N GLN A 238 -33.28 -17.58 -40.55
CA GLN A 238 -32.17 -16.61 -40.62
C GLN A 238 -30.80 -17.28 -40.78
N ARG A 239 -30.60 -18.45 -40.15
CA ARG A 239 -29.37 -19.21 -40.33
C ARG A 239 -29.25 -19.79 -41.73
N LYS A 240 -30.38 -20.28 -42.27
CA LYS A 240 -30.47 -20.84 -43.63
C LYS A 240 -30.18 -19.79 -44.69
N GLU A 241 -30.78 -18.61 -44.56
CA GLU A 241 -30.51 -17.44 -45.42
C GLU A 241 -29.02 -17.02 -45.36
N ARG A 242 -28.46 -16.92 -44.17
CA ARG A 242 -27.07 -16.56 -44.00
C ARG A 242 -26.11 -17.60 -44.63
N VAL A 243 -26.44 -18.88 -44.57
CA VAL A 243 -25.65 -19.94 -45.20
C VAL A 243 -25.77 -19.86 -46.71
N ALA A 244 -26.99 -19.56 -47.26
CA ALA A 244 -27.19 -19.39 -48.69
C ALA A 244 -26.39 -18.20 -49.24
N ALA A 245 -26.46 -17.03 -48.57
CA ALA A 245 -25.70 -15.85 -48.96
C ALA A 245 -24.20 -16.12 -48.94
N LYS A 246 -23.69 -16.81 -47.93
CA LYS A 246 -22.26 -17.13 -47.82
C LYS A 246 -21.80 -18.14 -48.90
N LYS A 247 -22.70 -19.05 -49.34
CA LYS A 247 -22.38 -19.95 -50.47
C LYS A 247 -22.28 -19.20 -51.79
N GLU A 248 -23.20 -18.24 -52.04
CA GLU A 248 -23.16 -17.39 -53.23
C GLU A 248 -21.92 -16.51 -53.25
N GLU A 249 -21.52 -15.93 -52.13
CA GLU A 249 -20.28 -15.16 -52.00
C GLU A 249 -19.02 -16.00 -52.33
N ILE A 250 -18.95 -17.24 -51.84
CA ILE A 250 -17.83 -18.15 -52.10
C ILE A 250 -17.82 -18.58 -53.60
N LEU A 251 -18.98 -18.82 -54.19
CA LEU A 251 -19.07 -19.17 -55.61
C LEU A 251 -18.69 -18.00 -56.50
N ALA A 252 -19.11 -16.77 -56.14
CA ALA A 252 -18.72 -15.58 -56.87
C ALA A 252 -17.21 -15.29 -56.74
N ALA A 253 -16.63 -15.49 -55.56
CA ALA A 253 -15.19 -15.34 -55.37
C ALA A 253 -14.35 -16.34 -56.18
N ARG A 254 -14.82 -17.61 -56.26
CA ARG A 254 -14.15 -18.64 -57.11
C ARG A 254 -14.27 -18.35 -58.60
N ALA A 255 -15.43 -17.86 -59.05
CA ALA A 255 -15.58 -17.50 -60.46
C ALA A 255 -14.70 -16.32 -60.85
N ALA A 256 -14.40 -15.39 -59.90
CA ALA A 256 -13.47 -14.29 -60.13
C ALA A 256 -11.97 -14.68 -60.07
N GLU A 257 -11.65 -15.83 -59.46
CA GLU A 257 -10.29 -16.39 -59.47
C GLU A 257 -9.99 -17.23 -60.71
N ASP A 258 -11.03 -17.72 -61.40
CA ASP A 258 -10.94 -18.53 -62.60
C ASP A 258 -10.96 -17.69 -63.93
N GLU A 259 -11.14 -16.36 -63.84
CA GLU A 259 -10.97 -15.39 -64.93
C GLU A 259 -9.57 -14.71 -64.89
#